data_2169aee5db6691fa38744cf0db9bbf79
#
_entry.id   2169aee5db6691fa38744cf0db9bbf79
#
_cell.length_a   1.000
_cell.length_b   1.000
_cell.length_c   1.000
_cell.angle_alpha   90.00
_cell.angle_beta   90.00
_cell.angle_gamma   90.00
#
_symmetry.space_group_name_H-M   'P 1'
#
loop_
_entity.id
_entity.type
_entity.pdbx_description
1 polymer ?
#
loop_
_entity_poly.entity_id
_entity_poly.type
_entity_poly.pdbx_seq_one_letter_code
_entity_poly.pdbx_strand_id
1 'polypeptide(L)'
;MESGKPDIPQFEDIISLEDRSVQYATLDCGYVDAIAAHETAILQYMTDYGADFRILDEPLLITGIGAAFSVDDDRGLAQELMDTFAQMRQDGTMQEIVGRYLEHPEAYLEVECLEP
;
A
#
# COMPACT_ATOMS: atom_id res chain seq x y z
N MET A 1 23.43 -8.13 -4.97
CA MET A 1 22.19 -7.52 -4.53
C MET A 1 21.34 -7.10 -5.72
N GLU A 2 20.08 -7.32 -5.64
CA GLU A 2 19.18 -6.98 -6.73
C GLU A 2 19.06 -5.46 -6.86
N SER A 3 19.17 -5.00 -8.10
CA SER A 3 18.98 -3.58 -8.38
C SER A 3 17.52 -3.21 -8.12
N GLY A 4 17.32 -2.00 -7.67
CA GLY A 4 15.98 -1.50 -7.39
C GLY A 4 15.50 -1.72 -5.97
N LYS A 5 16.22 -2.49 -5.18
CA LYS A 5 15.87 -2.63 -3.77
C LYS A 5 16.33 -1.39 -3.00
N PRO A 6 15.49 -0.89 -2.10
CA PRO A 6 15.91 0.24 -1.27
C PRO A 6 16.97 -0.20 -0.26
N ASP A 7 17.73 0.76 0.21
CA ASP A 7 18.64 0.54 1.32
C ASP A 7 17.80 0.36 2.58
N ILE A 8 17.87 -0.83 3.13
CA ILE A 8 17.14 -1.14 4.35
C ILE A 8 18.10 -1.04 5.52
N PRO A 9 17.77 -0.23 6.54
CA PRO A 9 18.63 -0.12 7.72
C PRO A 9 18.80 -1.47 8.41
N GLN A 10 19.91 -1.64 9.09
CA GLN A 10 20.10 -2.81 9.92
C GLN A 10 19.35 -2.61 11.24
N PHE A 11 18.49 -3.57 11.55
CA PHE A 11 17.75 -3.56 12.80
C PHE A 11 18.37 -4.56 13.76
N GLU A 12 18.25 -4.27 15.05
CA GLU A 12 18.76 -5.16 16.07
C GLU A 12 18.04 -6.51 16.02
N ASP A 13 16.74 -6.47 15.80
CA ASP A 13 15.93 -7.68 15.72
C ASP A 13 14.74 -7.43 14.81
N ILE A 14 14.37 -8.43 14.02
CA ILE A 14 13.21 -8.37 13.14
C ILE A 14 12.31 -9.55 13.47
N ILE A 15 11.06 -9.25 13.83
CA ILE A 15 10.06 -10.25 14.18
C ILE A 15 9.00 -10.25 13.08
N SER A 16 8.74 -11.43 12.51
CA SER A 16 7.69 -11.58 11.51
C SER A 16 6.45 -12.18 12.15
N LEU A 17 5.31 -11.55 11.91
CA LEU A 17 4.04 -11.98 12.46
C LEU A 17 3.08 -12.23 11.31
N GLU A 18 2.33 -13.34 11.40
CA GLU A 18 1.39 -13.69 10.34
C GLU A 18 0.10 -12.87 10.41
N ASP A 19 -0.31 -12.52 11.60
CA ASP A 19 -1.57 -11.79 11.81
C ASP A 19 -1.29 -10.30 11.90
N ARG A 20 -1.91 -9.55 11.00
CA ARG A 20 -1.73 -8.11 10.91
C ARG A 20 -2.23 -7.40 12.17
N SER A 21 -3.34 -7.86 12.72
CA SER A 21 -3.90 -7.28 13.95
C SER A 21 -2.93 -7.40 15.11
N VAL A 22 -2.26 -8.53 15.22
CA VAL A 22 -1.25 -8.75 16.25
C VAL A 22 -0.07 -7.82 16.06
N GLN A 23 0.32 -7.60 14.80
CA GLN A 23 1.43 -6.70 14.47
C GLN A 23 1.16 -5.29 15.00
N TYR A 24 -0.02 -4.77 14.76
CA TYR A 24 -0.38 -3.43 15.24
C TYR A 24 -0.47 -3.37 16.77
N ALA A 25 -0.99 -4.42 17.37
CA ALA A 25 -1.10 -4.49 18.81
C ALA A 25 0.28 -4.47 19.49
N THR A 26 1.28 -5.12 18.89
CA THR A 26 2.63 -5.12 19.46
C THR A 26 3.24 -3.73 19.48
N LEU A 27 2.95 -2.92 18.47
CA LEU A 27 3.41 -1.53 18.46
C LEU A 27 2.67 -0.71 19.53
N ASP A 28 1.36 -0.88 19.61
CA ASP A 28 0.55 -0.13 20.55
C ASP A 28 0.92 -0.41 22.00
N CYS A 29 1.28 -1.65 22.29
CA CYS A 29 1.71 -2.04 23.65
C CYS A 29 3.15 -1.69 23.99
N GLY A 30 3.92 -1.23 23.00
CA GLY A 30 5.34 -0.96 23.22
C GLY A 30 6.22 -2.20 23.19
N TYR A 31 5.68 -3.31 22.71
CA TYR A 31 6.46 -4.55 22.61
C TYR A 31 7.52 -4.46 21.52
N VAL A 32 7.23 -3.72 20.46
CA VAL A 32 8.19 -3.39 19.40
C VAL A 32 8.28 -1.89 19.27
N ASP A 33 9.37 -1.42 18.68
CA ASP A 33 9.63 0.01 18.51
C ASP A 33 9.00 0.55 17.23
N ALA A 34 8.85 -0.31 16.21
CA ALA A 34 8.32 0.09 14.91
C ALA A 34 7.75 -1.12 14.19
N ILE A 35 6.86 -0.87 13.26
CA ILE A 35 6.34 -1.90 12.38
C ILE A 35 6.50 -1.44 10.93
N ALA A 36 6.55 -2.41 10.02
CA ALA A 36 6.56 -2.16 8.59
C ALA A 36 5.31 -2.80 7.99
N ALA A 37 4.51 -2.00 7.32
CA ALA A 37 3.25 -2.46 6.73
C ALA A 37 2.86 -1.50 5.62
N HIS A 38 1.81 -1.83 4.88
CA HIS A 38 1.28 -0.92 3.88
C HIS A 38 0.68 0.32 4.55
N GLU A 39 0.98 1.48 4.01
CA GLU A 39 0.53 2.74 4.59
C GLU A 39 -0.99 2.79 4.73
N THR A 40 -1.71 2.36 3.71
CA THR A 40 -3.18 2.38 3.75
C THR A 40 -3.74 1.49 4.85
N ALA A 41 -3.10 0.35 5.11
CA ALA A 41 -3.52 -0.55 6.19
C ALA A 41 -3.25 0.07 7.56
N ILE A 42 -2.13 0.75 7.71
CA ILE A 42 -1.82 1.44 8.96
C ILE A 42 -2.82 2.55 9.22
N LEU A 43 -3.13 3.35 8.20
CA LEU A 43 -4.09 4.45 8.33
C LEU A 43 -5.47 3.92 8.69
N GLN A 44 -5.87 2.80 8.10
CA GLN A 44 -7.17 2.20 8.41
C GLN A 44 -7.23 1.75 9.86
N TYR A 45 -6.17 1.12 10.35
CA TYR A 45 -6.12 0.69 11.74
C TYR A 45 -6.20 1.88 12.70
N MET A 46 -5.46 2.95 12.38
CA MET A 46 -5.49 4.15 13.21
C MET A 46 -6.89 4.75 13.29
N THR A 47 -7.60 4.74 12.17
CA THR A 47 -8.96 5.25 12.11
C THR A 47 -9.92 4.37 12.89
N ASP A 48 -9.84 3.07 12.71
CA ASP A 48 -10.77 2.12 13.31
C ASP A 48 -10.64 2.02 14.83
N TYR A 49 -9.41 2.12 15.32
CA TYR A 49 -9.13 1.89 16.75
C TYR A 49 -8.65 3.14 17.48
N GLY A 50 -8.56 4.26 16.78
CA GLY A 50 -8.07 5.49 17.40
C GLY A 50 -6.63 5.40 17.86
N ALA A 51 -5.83 4.55 17.21
CA ALA A 51 -4.44 4.39 17.58
C ALA A 51 -3.62 5.62 17.20
N ASP A 52 -2.66 5.96 18.04
CA ASP A 52 -1.84 7.15 17.85
C ASP A 52 -0.43 6.73 17.39
N PHE A 53 -0.34 6.37 16.11
CA PHE A 53 0.92 6.01 15.49
C PHE A 53 1.44 7.15 14.63
N ARG A 54 2.75 7.17 14.40
CA ARG A 54 3.38 8.13 13.50
C ARG A 54 3.97 7.39 12.32
N ILE A 55 3.60 7.81 11.13
CA ILE A 55 4.14 7.25 9.90
C ILE A 55 5.33 8.09 9.47
N LEU A 56 6.47 7.43 9.24
CA LEU A 56 7.68 8.13 8.82
C LEU A 56 7.56 8.65 7.41
N ASP A 57 8.20 9.78 7.14
CA ASP A 57 8.14 10.41 5.83
C ASP A 57 8.81 9.60 4.74
N GLU A 58 9.83 8.81 5.09
CA GLU A 58 10.56 8.00 4.12
C GLU A 58 9.98 6.60 4.08
N PRO A 59 9.42 6.18 2.93
CA PRO A 59 8.93 4.81 2.80
C PRO A 59 10.09 3.84 2.63
N LEU A 60 9.90 2.61 3.11
CA LEU A 60 10.87 1.54 2.84
C LEU A 60 10.82 1.11 1.39
N LEU A 61 9.63 1.09 0.83
CA LEU A 61 9.41 0.59 -0.52
C LEU A 61 8.11 1.19 -1.06
N ILE A 62 8.13 1.57 -2.32
CA ILE A 62 6.92 2.00 -3.01
C ILE A 62 6.54 0.90 -3.99
N THR A 63 5.32 0.38 -3.85
CA THR A 63 4.84 -0.71 -4.69
C THR A 63 3.51 -0.33 -5.33
N GLY A 64 3.25 -0.94 -6.49
CA GLY A 64 1.96 -0.82 -7.13
C GLY A 64 1.01 -1.90 -6.66
N ILE A 65 -0.27 -1.63 -6.84
CA ILE A 65 -1.33 -2.59 -6.56
C ILE A 65 -2.03 -2.88 -7.87
N GLY A 66 -2.27 -4.14 -8.14
CA GLY A 66 -2.94 -4.54 -9.36
C GLY A 66 -4.02 -5.57 -9.09
N ALA A 67 -4.87 -5.75 -10.09
CA ALA A 67 -5.87 -6.80 -10.06
C ALA A 67 -5.29 -8.05 -10.71
N ALA A 68 -5.57 -9.20 -10.14
CA ALA A 68 -5.07 -10.47 -10.66
C ALA A 68 -6.23 -11.30 -11.18
N PHE A 69 -5.97 -11.98 -12.29
CA PHE A 69 -6.94 -12.87 -12.92
C PHE A 69 -6.31 -14.24 -13.08
N SER A 70 -7.16 -15.25 -13.18
CA SER A 70 -6.68 -16.59 -13.49
C SER A 70 -5.96 -16.57 -14.84
N VAL A 71 -4.88 -17.34 -14.95
CA VAL A 71 -4.14 -17.45 -16.21
C VAL A 71 -5.01 -18.03 -17.31
N ASP A 72 -6.05 -18.78 -16.95
CA ASP A 72 -6.97 -19.40 -17.88
C ASP A 72 -8.19 -18.53 -18.22
N ASP A 73 -8.25 -17.34 -17.64
CA ASP A 73 -9.39 -16.44 -17.88
C ASP A 73 -9.28 -15.85 -19.28
N ASP A 74 -10.22 -16.19 -20.13
CA ASP A 74 -10.23 -15.73 -21.52
C ASP A 74 -11.38 -14.77 -21.84
N ARG A 75 -12.00 -14.18 -20.82
CA ARG A 75 -13.12 -13.27 -21.00
C ARG A 75 -12.71 -11.87 -21.43
N GLY A 76 -11.42 -11.58 -21.41
CA GLY A 76 -10.92 -10.26 -21.77
C GLY A 76 -11.12 -9.19 -20.70
N LEU A 77 -11.47 -9.60 -19.49
CA LEU A 77 -11.76 -8.67 -18.41
C LEU A 77 -10.54 -7.87 -17.98
N ALA A 78 -9.36 -8.50 -18.01
CA ALA A 78 -8.14 -7.82 -17.60
C ALA A 78 -7.87 -6.60 -18.49
N GLN A 79 -8.03 -6.77 -19.81
CA GLN A 79 -7.83 -5.66 -20.74
C GLN A 79 -8.91 -4.60 -20.58
N GLU A 80 -10.16 -5.02 -20.40
CA GLU A 80 -11.26 -4.08 -20.19
C GLU A 80 -11.03 -3.27 -18.91
N LEU A 81 -10.57 -3.92 -17.87
CA LEU A 81 -10.29 -3.24 -16.60
C LEU A 81 -9.17 -2.22 -16.76
N MET A 82 -8.09 -2.59 -17.46
CA MET A 82 -6.98 -1.68 -17.70
C MET A 82 -7.42 -0.46 -18.51
N ASP A 83 -8.23 -0.69 -19.54
CA ASP A 83 -8.74 0.40 -20.38
C ASP A 83 -9.64 1.33 -19.56
N THR A 84 -10.47 0.75 -18.71
CA THR A 84 -11.35 1.52 -17.84
C THR A 84 -10.54 2.36 -16.83
N PHE A 85 -9.53 1.77 -16.23
CA PHE A 85 -8.67 2.50 -15.30
C PHE A 85 -7.95 3.65 -15.99
N ALA A 86 -7.46 3.42 -17.22
CA ALA A 86 -6.79 4.48 -17.97
C ALA A 86 -7.75 5.64 -18.24
N GLN A 87 -8.99 5.33 -18.61
CA GLN A 87 -10.01 6.34 -18.85
C GLN A 87 -10.34 7.09 -17.55
N MET A 88 -10.47 6.39 -16.45
CA MET A 88 -10.79 6.99 -15.16
C MET A 88 -9.66 7.93 -14.68
N ARG A 89 -8.41 7.59 -15.00
CA ARG A 89 -7.30 8.50 -14.68
C ARG A 89 -7.37 9.76 -15.52
N GLN A 90 -7.74 9.64 -16.78
CA GLN A 90 -7.80 10.78 -17.69
C GLN A 90 -8.91 11.76 -17.33
N ASP A 91 -10.07 11.25 -16.94
CA ASP A 91 -11.24 12.10 -16.69
C ASP A 91 -11.37 12.51 -15.22
N GLY A 92 -10.45 12.09 -14.37
CA GLY A 92 -10.45 12.48 -12.96
C GLY A 92 -11.31 11.61 -12.06
N THR A 93 -12.00 10.62 -12.60
CA THR A 93 -12.86 9.74 -11.80
C THR A 93 -12.06 8.97 -10.76
N MET A 94 -10.88 8.46 -11.15
CA MET A 94 -10.03 7.70 -10.25
C MET A 94 -9.62 8.56 -9.05
N GLN A 95 -9.19 9.79 -9.31
CA GLN A 95 -8.79 10.69 -8.25
C GLN A 95 -9.95 11.03 -7.33
N GLU A 96 -11.13 11.20 -7.89
CA GLU A 96 -12.32 11.47 -7.08
C GLU A 96 -12.66 10.31 -6.16
N ILE A 97 -12.62 9.09 -6.68
CA ILE A 97 -12.94 7.91 -5.87
C ILE A 97 -11.90 7.70 -4.78
N VAL A 98 -10.62 7.74 -5.12
CA VAL A 98 -9.55 7.56 -4.15
C VAL A 98 -9.59 8.67 -3.11
N GLY A 99 -9.93 9.88 -3.52
CA GLY A 99 -10.01 11.01 -2.61
C GLY A 99 -11.10 10.89 -1.56
N ARG A 100 -12.08 10.01 -1.77
CA ARG A 100 -13.10 9.76 -0.75
C ARG A 100 -12.56 8.96 0.42
N TYR A 101 -11.47 8.24 0.22
CA TYR A 101 -10.92 7.34 1.22
C TYR A 101 -9.56 7.78 1.73
N LEU A 102 -8.79 8.52 0.91
CA LEU A 102 -7.42 8.92 1.23
C LEU A 102 -7.27 10.42 1.08
N GLU A 103 -6.51 11.04 1.97
CA GLU A 103 -6.37 12.50 1.99
C GLU A 103 -5.59 13.04 0.80
N HIS A 104 -4.60 12.27 0.31
CA HIS A 104 -3.75 12.71 -0.78
C HIS A 104 -3.82 11.71 -1.93
N PRO A 105 -4.94 11.69 -2.68
CA PRO A 105 -5.14 10.67 -3.70
C PRO A 105 -4.07 10.71 -4.80
N GLU A 106 -3.53 11.88 -5.11
CA GLU A 106 -2.52 12.00 -6.15
C GLU A 106 -1.27 11.19 -5.86
N ALA A 107 -0.95 10.96 -4.58
CA ALA A 107 0.21 10.17 -4.20
C ALA A 107 0.05 8.69 -4.55
N TYR A 108 -1.18 8.23 -4.73
CA TYR A 108 -1.48 6.82 -5.00
C TYR A 108 -1.76 6.54 -6.48
N LEU A 109 -1.74 7.57 -7.31
CA LEU A 109 -2.11 7.45 -8.72
C LEU A 109 -0.95 7.71 -9.68
N GLU A 110 0.28 7.71 -9.19
CA GLU A 110 1.46 7.93 -10.02
C GLU A 110 1.77 6.67 -10.82
N VAL A 111 1.55 6.76 -12.12
CA VAL A 111 1.64 5.60 -13.01
C VAL A 111 3.09 5.11 -13.13
N GLU A 112 4.05 6.02 -13.10
CA GLU A 112 5.46 5.64 -13.25
C GLU A 112 5.91 4.67 -12.18
N CYS A 113 5.32 4.73 -11.00
CA CYS A 113 5.66 3.82 -9.92
C CYS A 113 5.18 2.39 -10.19
N LEU A 114 4.29 2.22 -11.14
CA LEU A 114 3.70 0.92 -11.46
C LEU A 114 4.36 0.24 -12.65
N GLU A 115 5.27 0.91 -13.31
CA GLU A 115 5.97 0.33 -14.44
C GLU A 115 6.95 -0.74 -13.98
N PRO A 116 7.00 -1.89 -14.66
CA PRO A 116 7.93 -2.96 -14.28
C PRO A 116 9.37 -2.61 -14.57
#